data_a4a485885ad3dc907ea8d3371a920300
#
_entry.id   a4a485885ad3dc907ea8d3371a920300
#
_cell.length_a   1.000
_cell.length_b   1.000
_cell.length_c   1.000
_cell.angle_alpha   90.00
_cell.angle_beta   90.00
_cell.angle_gamma   90.00
#
_symmetry.space_group_name_H-M   'P 1'
#
loop_
_entity.id
_entity.type
_entity.pdbx_description
1 polymer ?
#
loop_
_entity_poly.entity_id
_entity_poly.type
_entity_poly.pdbx_seq_one_letter_code
_entity_poly.pdbx_strand_id
1 'polypeptide(L)'
;MPLAEFFDNPGLREPVRTQACNFQLPVCAGRVRRTTRWAEYTELVALFFIHGAALSMWFVPLSTVLDAHGLHAIKPYAFATTALAAFVSPLIFGAMADRHVSPAKVLRGLALATAATMALAATAIKLNWSPLVVLALIQLHALCSSPTWSISSTIVLDRLQDAKQQFGPVRAMASLGWMSGCWLVSALNADASPLAGYSGSVTWLVVAGFTFLLPDVAPPKSAEHLTLPQRLGLDALSLLKNHDHRVVFITVALLNIPLAAFFPYTPTHLRSIGLEHTSAWMTLGQITEIISMLALGRLLTRWRMKWILVAGLGFGVLRYALCALNAKFWILLGITLHGCSFALVYITAQIYVDERIDRAWRARAQALLTLMVSGAGNLLGYLGTGWWYAVNVSSAGTRWPTFWSGLSAAVAAVLIYFLIAYRGVGKGLKRAKESEISETA
;
A
#
# COMPACT_ATOMS: atom_id res chain seq x y z
N MET A 1 -7.20 -1.38 33.11
CA MET A 1 -5.78 -1.75 33.18
C MET A 1 -5.03 -0.79 32.29
N PRO A 2 -4.09 0.00 32.81
CA PRO A 2 -3.36 0.97 32.00
C PRO A 2 -2.33 0.27 31.11
N LEU A 3 -2.14 0.79 29.91
CA LEU A 3 -1.23 0.31 28.85
C LEU A 3 0.26 0.21 29.25
N ALA A 4 0.63 0.71 30.43
CA ALA A 4 2.00 0.71 30.93
C ALA A 4 2.50 -0.66 31.44
N GLU A 5 1.63 -1.54 31.88
CA GLU A 5 2.01 -2.85 32.46
C GLU A 5 2.25 -3.95 31.42
N PHE A 6 2.06 -3.66 30.13
CA PHE A 6 2.19 -4.67 29.08
C PHE A 6 3.65 -4.87 28.59
N PHE A 7 4.59 -4.01 29.01
CA PHE A 7 5.96 -4.00 28.50
C PHE A 7 7.03 -4.55 29.48
N ASP A 8 6.66 -4.84 30.74
CA ASP A 8 7.60 -5.36 31.77
C ASP A 8 7.31 -6.83 32.11
N ASN A 9 7.60 -7.76 31.20
CA ASN A 9 7.62 -9.17 31.53
C ASN A 9 9.04 -9.74 31.42
N PRO A 10 9.74 -10.03 32.56
CA PRO A 10 11.15 -10.44 32.60
C PRO A 10 11.42 -11.92 32.22
N GLY A 11 10.43 -12.65 31.70
CA GLY A 11 10.49 -14.11 31.49
C GLY A 11 11.12 -14.61 30.19
N LEU A 12 11.67 -13.75 29.31
CA LEU A 12 12.22 -14.16 28.00
C LEU A 12 13.70 -13.78 27.83
N ARG A 13 14.54 -14.04 28.84
CA ARG A 13 15.99 -13.94 28.69
C ARG A 13 16.63 -15.32 28.79
N GLU A 14 16.72 -16.03 27.70
CA GLU A 14 17.77 -17.02 27.49
C GLU A 14 18.76 -16.54 26.41
N PRO A 15 20.08 -16.58 26.70
CA PRO A 15 21.08 -16.08 25.75
C PRO A 15 21.44 -17.18 24.75
N VAL A 16 21.04 -16.97 23.48
CA VAL A 16 21.60 -17.76 22.38
C VAL A 16 23.06 -17.37 22.20
N ARG A 17 23.98 -18.30 22.54
CA ARG A 17 25.42 -18.21 22.23
C ARG A 17 25.59 -18.13 20.71
N THR A 18 25.93 -16.95 20.21
CA THR A 18 26.42 -16.75 18.85
C THR A 18 27.92 -17.02 18.80
N GLN A 19 28.34 -18.08 18.10
CA GLN A 19 29.70 -18.24 17.64
C GLN A 19 30.07 -17.09 16.70
N ALA A 20 31.08 -16.33 17.09
CA ALA A 20 31.64 -15.22 16.34
C ALA A 20 32.42 -15.78 15.14
N CYS A 21 31.88 -15.60 13.92
CA CYS A 21 32.71 -15.57 12.73
C CYS A 21 33.25 -14.13 12.59
N ASN A 22 34.55 -13.99 12.82
CA ASN A 22 35.30 -12.73 12.57
C ASN A 22 35.30 -12.43 11.07
N PHE A 23 34.37 -11.56 10.63
CA PHE A 23 34.50 -10.84 9.38
C PHE A 23 34.63 -9.37 9.76
N GLN A 24 35.86 -8.86 9.81
CA GLN A 24 36.13 -7.43 10.01
C GLN A 24 35.70 -6.66 8.79
N LEU A 25 34.50 -6.08 8.85
CA LEU A 25 34.13 -4.96 8.01
C LEU A 25 34.82 -3.70 8.58
N PRO A 26 35.34 -2.78 7.75
CA PRO A 26 35.95 -1.55 8.24
C PRO A 26 34.88 -0.77 9.02
N VAL A 27 35.15 -0.59 10.30
CA VAL A 27 34.39 0.26 11.21
C VAL A 27 34.55 1.68 10.72
N CYS A 28 33.58 2.21 10.01
CA CYS A 28 33.44 3.65 9.84
C CYS A 28 33.18 4.26 11.22
N ALA A 29 34.20 4.82 11.79
CA ALA A 29 34.16 5.60 13.02
C ALA A 29 33.12 6.71 12.89
N GLY A 30 32.26 6.84 13.92
CA GLY A 30 31.51 8.05 14.17
C GLY A 30 30.01 8.01 14.00
N ARG A 31 29.30 6.90 14.26
CA ARG A 31 27.87 7.01 14.55
C ARG A 31 27.69 7.29 16.05
N VAL A 32 27.81 8.57 16.41
CA VAL A 32 27.36 9.05 17.72
C VAL A 32 25.92 8.57 17.90
N ARG A 33 25.63 7.76 18.94
CA ARG A 33 24.26 7.44 19.36
C ARG A 33 23.54 8.74 19.67
N ARG A 34 22.89 9.34 18.68
CA ARG A 34 21.95 10.43 18.92
C ARG A 34 20.72 9.80 19.57
N THR A 35 20.51 10.15 20.83
CA THR A 35 19.19 9.93 21.45
C THR A 35 18.18 10.67 20.59
N THR A 36 17.25 9.96 19.95
CA THR A 36 16.18 10.57 19.17
C THR A 36 15.43 11.47 20.14
N ARG A 37 15.58 12.78 19.98
CA ARG A 37 14.82 13.72 20.80
C ARG A 37 13.36 13.48 20.52
N TRP A 38 12.52 13.56 21.53
CA TRP A 38 11.07 13.46 21.37
C TRP A 38 10.54 14.35 20.23
N ALA A 39 11.16 15.52 20.02
CA ALA A 39 10.87 16.43 18.93
C ALA A 39 11.08 15.78 17.54
N GLU A 40 12.21 15.08 17.32
CA GLU A 40 12.50 14.40 16.05
C GLU A 40 11.50 13.28 15.75
N TYR A 41 11.14 12.50 16.75
CA TYR A 41 10.13 11.46 16.60
C TYR A 41 8.75 12.04 16.25
N THR A 42 8.35 13.14 16.92
CA THR A 42 7.10 13.83 16.64
C THR A 42 7.05 14.40 15.23
N GLU A 43 8.17 14.92 14.71
CA GLU A 43 8.26 15.35 13.30
C GLU A 43 8.00 14.22 12.32
N LEU A 44 8.57 13.01 12.56
CA LEU A 44 8.37 11.86 11.69
C LEU A 44 6.93 11.37 11.72
N VAL A 45 6.32 11.32 12.92
CA VAL A 45 4.90 11.01 13.12
C VAL A 45 4.01 12.01 12.37
N ALA A 46 4.28 13.32 12.53
CA ALA A 46 3.53 14.38 11.85
C ALA A 46 3.66 14.30 10.33
N LEU A 47 4.87 14.06 9.82
CA LEU A 47 5.11 13.89 8.38
C LEU A 47 4.22 12.78 7.79
N PHE A 48 4.21 11.59 8.40
CA PHE A 48 3.40 10.48 7.91
C PHE A 48 1.90 10.75 8.04
N PHE A 49 1.47 11.41 9.12
CA PHE A 49 0.07 11.78 9.33
C PHE A 49 -0.43 12.74 8.24
N ILE A 50 0.25 13.88 8.04
CA ILE A 50 -0.17 14.86 7.02
C ILE A 50 -0.04 14.29 5.61
N HIS A 51 0.98 13.49 5.34
CA HIS A 51 1.14 12.83 4.05
C HIS A 51 0.01 11.83 3.76
N GLY A 52 -0.36 11.00 4.75
CA GLY A 52 -1.50 10.10 4.64
C GLY A 52 -2.82 10.84 4.36
N ALA A 53 -3.05 11.95 5.07
CA ALA A 53 -4.22 12.81 4.84
C ALA A 53 -4.22 13.38 3.42
N ALA A 54 -3.10 13.94 2.95
CA ALA A 54 -2.98 14.52 1.61
C ALA A 54 -3.29 13.51 0.49
N LEU A 55 -2.83 12.27 0.63
CA LEU A 55 -3.11 11.20 -0.34
C LEU A 55 -4.59 10.83 -0.39
N SER A 56 -5.23 10.67 0.77
CA SER A 56 -6.62 10.19 0.86
C SER A 56 -7.63 11.21 0.32
N MET A 57 -7.37 12.51 0.52
CA MET A 57 -8.29 13.59 0.13
C MET A 57 -8.56 13.69 -1.36
N TRP A 58 -7.75 13.06 -2.18
CA TRP A 58 -7.97 12.94 -3.62
C TRP A 58 -8.36 11.54 -4.04
N PHE A 59 -7.61 10.53 -3.59
CA PHE A 59 -7.73 9.17 -4.09
C PHE A 59 -9.08 8.54 -3.78
N VAL A 60 -9.63 8.76 -2.59
CA VAL A 60 -10.90 8.15 -2.15
C VAL A 60 -12.11 8.80 -2.82
N PRO A 61 -12.26 10.15 -2.83
CA PRO A 61 -13.42 10.80 -3.44
C PRO A 61 -13.34 10.87 -4.97
N LEU A 62 -12.18 10.58 -5.60
CA LEU A 62 -12.00 10.68 -7.05
C LEU A 62 -13.12 9.99 -7.84
N SER A 63 -13.54 8.80 -7.40
CA SER A 63 -14.62 8.05 -8.05
C SER A 63 -15.92 8.84 -8.13
N THR A 64 -16.39 9.35 -6.99
CA THR A 64 -17.65 10.08 -6.88
C THR A 64 -17.57 11.48 -7.48
N VAL A 65 -16.39 12.10 -7.46
CA VAL A 65 -16.15 13.39 -8.16
C VAL A 65 -16.27 13.19 -9.66
N LEU A 66 -15.66 12.15 -10.23
CA LEU A 66 -15.77 11.85 -11.66
C LEU A 66 -17.22 11.52 -12.07
N ASP A 67 -17.93 10.74 -11.25
CA ASP A 67 -19.34 10.41 -11.51
C ASP A 67 -20.24 11.65 -11.50
N ALA A 68 -20.06 12.54 -10.52
CA ALA A 68 -20.86 13.75 -10.38
C ALA A 68 -20.67 14.75 -11.54
N HIS A 69 -19.54 14.65 -12.26
CA HIS A 69 -19.22 15.54 -13.40
C HIS A 69 -19.32 14.84 -14.76
N GLY A 70 -20.02 13.68 -14.84
CA GLY A 70 -20.23 12.97 -16.11
C GLY A 70 -18.97 12.29 -16.68
N LEU A 71 -17.91 12.16 -15.89
CA LEU A 71 -16.63 11.60 -16.31
C LEU A 71 -16.50 10.10 -15.99
N HIS A 72 -17.62 9.39 -15.81
CA HIS A 72 -17.64 7.96 -15.46
C HIS A 72 -16.89 7.07 -16.46
N ALA A 73 -16.86 7.46 -17.75
CA ALA A 73 -16.17 6.70 -18.80
C ALA A 73 -14.64 6.66 -18.60
N ILE A 74 -14.04 7.72 -18.06
CA ILE A 74 -12.59 7.75 -17.82
C ILE A 74 -12.19 7.20 -16.45
N LYS A 75 -13.13 6.86 -15.58
CA LYS A 75 -12.86 6.40 -14.20
C LYS A 75 -11.86 5.25 -14.13
N PRO A 76 -11.99 4.14 -14.87
CA PRO A 76 -11.02 3.04 -14.84
C PRO A 76 -9.61 3.50 -15.19
N TYR A 77 -9.50 4.36 -16.19
CA TYR A 77 -8.24 4.93 -16.65
C TYR A 77 -7.65 5.90 -15.62
N ALA A 78 -8.48 6.72 -14.98
CA ALA A 78 -8.06 7.64 -13.94
C ALA A 78 -7.42 6.90 -12.74
N PHE A 79 -7.95 5.78 -12.33
CA PHE A 79 -7.33 4.94 -11.30
C PHE A 79 -6.11 4.19 -11.83
N ALA A 80 -6.12 3.73 -13.09
CA ALA A 80 -4.98 3.08 -13.73
C ALA A 80 -3.73 3.98 -13.83
N THR A 81 -3.89 5.31 -13.81
CA THR A 81 -2.76 6.27 -13.78
C THR A 81 -1.80 6.00 -12.63
N THR A 82 -2.31 5.57 -11.47
CA THR A 82 -1.48 5.25 -10.30
C THR A 82 -0.64 4.00 -10.52
N ALA A 83 -1.17 3.02 -11.22
CA ALA A 83 -0.45 1.81 -11.59
C ALA A 83 0.66 2.13 -12.62
N LEU A 84 0.38 2.97 -13.61
CA LEU A 84 1.39 3.45 -14.56
C LEU A 84 2.50 4.25 -13.86
N ALA A 85 2.14 5.11 -12.90
CA ALA A 85 3.10 5.86 -12.12
C ALA A 85 4.02 4.95 -11.27
N ALA A 86 3.54 3.79 -10.83
CA ALA A 86 4.35 2.83 -10.08
C ALA A 86 5.54 2.26 -10.89
N PHE A 87 5.44 2.19 -12.21
CA PHE A 87 6.56 1.80 -13.08
C PHE A 87 7.60 2.92 -13.25
N VAL A 88 7.15 4.18 -13.17
CA VAL A 88 8.01 5.36 -13.39
C VAL A 88 8.69 5.83 -12.10
N SER A 89 8.06 5.60 -10.95
CA SER A 89 8.57 6.02 -9.65
C SER A 89 10.01 5.58 -9.36
N PRO A 90 10.44 4.32 -9.62
CA PRO A 90 11.83 3.89 -9.41
C PRO A 90 12.86 4.63 -10.27
N LEU A 91 12.44 5.14 -11.45
CA LEU A 91 13.31 5.96 -12.32
C LEU A 91 13.64 7.30 -11.69
N ILE A 92 12.64 7.94 -11.09
CA ILE A 92 12.80 9.23 -10.39
C ILE A 92 13.77 9.05 -9.21
N PHE A 93 13.61 7.98 -8.44
CA PHE A 93 14.54 7.66 -7.34
C PHE A 93 15.98 7.48 -7.80
N GLY A 94 16.16 6.79 -8.94
CA GLY A 94 17.46 6.59 -9.50
C GLY A 94 18.15 7.90 -9.87
N ALA A 95 17.44 8.77 -10.58
CA ALA A 95 17.94 10.07 -10.99
C ALA A 95 18.25 10.98 -9.79
N MET A 96 17.54 10.82 -8.67
CA MET A 96 17.80 11.56 -7.42
C MET A 96 19.06 11.07 -6.72
N ALA A 97 19.24 9.76 -6.58
CA ALA A 97 20.44 9.18 -5.99
C ALA A 97 21.72 9.62 -6.72
N ASP A 98 21.63 9.70 -8.05
CA ASP A 98 22.75 10.11 -8.90
C ASP A 98 23.09 11.61 -8.76
N ARG A 99 22.14 12.45 -8.35
CA ARG A 99 22.34 13.92 -8.23
C ARG A 99 22.70 14.41 -6.82
N HIS A 100 22.84 13.53 -5.85
CA HIS A 100 23.15 13.87 -4.45
C HIS A 100 22.21 14.93 -3.81
N VAL A 101 20.95 14.98 -4.26
CA VAL A 101 19.95 15.91 -3.71
C VAL A 101 19.30 15.29 -2.49
N SER A 102 19.17 16.08 -1.41
CA SER A 102 18.56 15.56 -0.18
C SER A 102 17.12 15.12 -0.39
N PRO A 103 16.70 14.00 0.24
CA PRO A 103 15.32 13.48 0.13
C PRO A 103 14.26 14.51 0.54
N ALA A 104 14.56 15.38 1.52
CA ALA A 104 13.65 16.43 1.96
C ALA A 104 13.38 17.48 0.87
N LYS A 105 14.42 17.90 0.12
CA LYS A 105 14.27 18.87 -1.00
C LYS A 105 13.45 18.26 -2.13
N VAL A 106 13.67 16.98 -2.42
CA VAL A 106 12.94 16.31 -3.48
C VAL A 106 11.48 16.09 -3.09
N LEU A 107 11.21 15.66 -1.85
CA LEU A 107 9.84 15.57 -1.33
C LEU A 107 9.13 16.92 -1.44
N ARG A 108 9.81 18.02 -1.11
CA ARG A 108 9.28 19.38 -1.26
C ARG A 108 8.88 19.70 -2.69
N GLY A 109 9.79 19.48 -3.64
CA GLY A 109 9.53 19.74 -5.07
C GLY A 109 8.36 18.90 -5.59
N LEU A 110 8.33 17.60 -5.24
CA LEU A 110 7.24 16.71 -5.63
C LEU A 110 5.91 17.09 -4.95
N ALA A 111 5.92 17.48 -3.68
CA ALA A 111 4.71 17.92 -2.98
C ALA A 111 4.13 19.19 -3.59
N LEU A 112 4.96 20.16 -3.96
CA LEU A 112 4.53 21.37 -4.67
C LEU A 112 3.96 21.03 -6.07
N ALA A 113 4.64 20.18 -6.83
CA ALA A 113 4.17 19.73 -8.12
C ALA A 113 2.85 18.93 -8.00
N THR A 114 2.74 18.09 -6.97
CA THR A 114 1.52 17.33 -6.67
C THR A 114 0.35 18.27 -6.32
N ALA A 115 0.59 19.29 -5.48
CA ALA A 115 -0.40 20.30 -5.14
C ALA A 115 -0.89 21.05 -6.39
N ALA A 116 0.02 21.50 -7.24
CA ALA A 116 -0.30 22.23 -8.45
C ALA A 116 -1.10 21.36 -9.45
N THR A 117 -0.64 20.14 -9.70
CA THR A 117 -1.31 19.23 -10.65
C THR A 117 -2.67 18.77 -10.15
N MET A 118 -2.83 18.57 -8.83
CA MET A 118 -4.12 18.25 -8.20
C MET A 118 -5.10 19.42 -8.34
N ALA A 119 -4.67 20.66 -8.04
CA ALA A 119 -5.50 21.85 -8.21
C ALA A 119 -5.91 22.04 -9.67
N LEU A 120 -4.99 21.81 -10.62
CA LEU A 120 -5.29 21.88 -12.05
C LEU A 120 -6.28 20.80 -12.48
N ALA A 121 -6.14 19.55 -12.01
CA ALA A 121 -7.09 18.48 -12.29
C ALA A 121 -8.48 18.79 -11.72
N ALA A 122 -8.56 19.29 -10.48
CA ALA A 122 -9.82 19.72 -9.86
C ALA A 122 -10.47 20.88 -10.64
N THR A 123 -9.67 21.83 -11.11
CA THR A 123 -10.13 22.97 -11.94
C THR A 123 -10.63 22.49 -13.29
N ALA A 124 -9.94 21.59 -13.96
CA ALA A 124 -10.35 21.01 -15.23
C ALA A 124 -11.69 20.26 -15.11
N ILE A 125 -11.90 19.52 -14.01
CA ILE A 125 -13.18 18.88 -13.71
C ILE A 125 -14.28 19.95 -13.47
N LYS A 126 -14.00 20.98 -12.63
CA LYS A 126 -14.94 22.05 -12.31
C LYS A 126 -15.40 22.83 -13.56
N LEU A 127 -14.49 23.07 -14.49
CA LEU A 127 -14.73 23.83 -15.71
C LEU A 127 -15.18 22.94 -16.89
N ASN A 128 -15.44 21.66 -16.66
CA ASN A 128 -15.87 20.69 -17.67
C ASN A 128 -14.92 20.62 -18.89
N TRP A 129 -13.61 20.63 -18.66
CA TRP A 129 -12.65 20.41 -19.73
C TRP A 129 -12.79 19.01 -20.33
N SER A 130 -12.22 18.81 -21.52
CA SER A 130 -12.36 17.52 -22.19
C SER A 130 -11.86 16.36 -21.31
N PRO A 131 -12.52 15.20 -21.35
CA PRO A 131 -12.14 14.04 -20.53
C PRO A 131 -10.67 13.62 -20.70
N LEU A 132 -10.10 13.79 -21.89
CA LEU A 132 -8.70 13.47 -22.15
C LEU A 132 -7.75 14.43 -21.42
N VAL A 133 -8.08 15.73 -21.34
CA VAL A 133 -7.27 16.71 -20.59
C VAL A 133 -7.35 16.41 -19.09
N VAL A 134 -8.55 16.13 -18.58
CA VAL A 134 -8.72 15.72 -17.18
C VAL A 134 -7.88 14.48 -16.88
N LEU A 135 -7.94 13.46 -17.73
CA LEU A 135 -7.15 12.23 -17.56
C LEU A 135 -5.63 12.49 -17.61
N ALA A 136 -5.17 13.34 -18.53
CA ALA A 136 -3.76 13.72 -18.62
C ALA A 136 -3.27 14.45 -17.36
N LEU A 137 -4.09 15.34 -16.77
CA LEU A 137 -3.78 16.04 -15.52
C LEU A 137 -3.76 15.07 -14.32
N ILE A 138 -4.69 14.10 -14.27
CA ILE A 138 -4.70 13.05 -13.25
C ILE A 138 -3.44 12.17 -13.40
N GLN A 139 -3.03 11.83 -14.63
CA GLN A 139 -1.79 11.09 -14.85
C GLN A 139 -0.56 11.89 -14.39
N LEU A 140 -0.50 13.19 -14.71
CA LEU A 140 0.60 14.04 -14.27
C LEU A 140 0.65 14.15 -12.73
N HIS A 141 -0.52 14.29 -12.09
CA HIS A 141 -0.63 14.23 -10.64
C HIS A 141 -0.12 12.89 -10.08
N ALA A 142 -0.51 11.77 -10.66
CA ALA A 142 -0.07 10.44 -10.22
C ALA A 142 1.45 10.26 -10.33
N LEU A 143 2.07 10.79 -11.40
CA LEU A 143 3.53 10.78 -11.59
C LEU A 143 4.27 11.59 -10.52
N CYS A 144 3.70 12.72 -10.08
CA CYS A 144 4.29 13.55 -9.02
C CYS A 144 4.06 12.96 -7.63
N SER A 145 2.89 12.41 -7.35
CA SER A 145 2.50 11.91 -6.02
C SER A 145 3.08 10.52 -5.71
N SER A 146 3.16 9.63 -6.69
CA SER A 146 3.58 8.23 -6.47
C SER A 146 4.96 8.09 -5.79
N PRO A 147 6.01 8.85 -6.17
CA PRO A 147 7.32 8.74 -5.53
C PRO A 147 7.36 9.24 -4.08
N THR A 148 6.44 10.13 -3.71
CA THR A 148 6.47 10.82 -2.40
C THR A 148 6.41 9.86 -1.23
N TRP A 149 5.66 8.76 -1.37
CA TRP A 149 5.51 7.74 -0.34
C TRP A 149 6.84 7.05 0.01
N SER A 150 7.58 6.63 -1.00
CA SER A 150 8.87 5.97 -0.79
C SER A 150 9.91 6.95 -0.25
N ILE A 151 9.90 8.22 -0.72
CA ILE A 151 10.83 9.25 -0.23
C ILE A 151 10.54 9.56 1.25
N SER A 152 9.28 9.72 1.63
CA SER A 152 8.91 9.92 3.03
C SER A 152 9.33 8.73 3.89
N SER A 153 9.16 7.49 3.38
CA SER A 153 9.60 6.28 4.08
C SER A 153 11.12 6.24 4.26
N THR A 154 11.89 6.66 3.25
CA THR A 154 13.36 6.77 3.35
C THR A 154 13.75 7.80 4.41
N ILE A 155 13.16 9.01 4.40
CA ILE A 155 13.41 10.06 5.40
C ILE A 155 13.16 9.52 6.82
N VAL A 156 12.08 8.78 7.01
CA VAL A 156 11.71 8.22 8.33
C VAL A 156 12.69 7.13 8.74
N LEU A 157 12.97 6.16 7.87
CA LEU A 157 13.84 5.03 8.19
C LEU A 157 15.29 5.47 8.50
N ASP A 158 15.81 6.48 7.80
CA ASP A 158 17.17 6.98 8.01
C ASP A 158 17.31 7.74 9.34
N ARG A 159 16.20 8.22 9.93
CA ARG A 159 16.21 8.99 11.18
C ARG A 159 15.79 8.18 12.40
N LEU A 160 15.18 7.00 12.24
CA LEU A 160 14.82 6.13 13.34
C LEU A 160 16.06 5.44 13.92
N GLN A 161 16.17 5.38 15.25
CA GLN A 161 17.27 4.67 15.94
C GLN A 161 17.10 3.16 15.87
N ASP A 162 15.90 2.68 16.12
CA ASP A 162 15.50 1.28 15.99
C ASP A 162 14.31 1.20 15.04
N ALA A 163 14.62 1.05 13.75
CA ALA A 163 13.60 0.94 12.72
C ALA A 163 12.66 -0.26 12.96
N LYS A 164 13.14 -1.35 13.58
CA LYS A 164 12.30 -2.54 13.84
C LYS A 164 11.19 -2.26 14.84
N GLN A 165 11.47 -1.47 15.87
CA GLN A 165 10.50 -1.15 16.93
C GLN A 165 9.69 0.11 16.60
N GLN A 166 10.32 1.12 16.01
CA GLN A 166 9.74 2.46 15.88
C GLN A 166 9.01 2.69 14.56
N PHE A 167 9.36 1.99 13.47
CA PHE A 167 8.74 2.22 12.16
C PHE A 167 7.25 1.86 12.13
N GLY A 168 6.86 0.76 12.79
CA GLY A 168 5.46 0.33 12.84
C GLY A 168 4.51 1.40 13.39
N PRO A 169 4.74 1.94 14.60
CA PRO A 169 3.94 3.02 15.15
C PRO A 169 3.92 4.28 14.27
N VAL A 170 5.07 4.72 13.74
CA VAL A 170 5.12 5.87 12.82
C VAL A 170 4.31 5.59 11.56
N ARG A 171 4.43 4.39 10.98
CA ARG A 171 3.67 3.97 9.80
C ARG A 171 2.16 3.96 10.03
N ALA A 172 1.72 3.57 11.24
CA ALA A 172 0.31 3.59 11.63
C ALA A 172 -0.29 5.01 11.60
N MET A 173 0.53 6.05 11.90
CA MET A 173 0.08 7.43 11.83
C MET A 173 -0.31 7.87 10.41
N ALA A 174 0.27 7.26 9.37
CA ALA A 174 -0.17 7.51 8.00
C ALA A 174 -1.58 6.96 7.73
N SER A 175 -1.93 5.80 8.30
CA SER A 175 -3.30 5.27 8.19
C SER A 175 -4.30 6.14 8.96
N LEU A 176 -3.92 6.66 10.13
CA LEU A 176 -4.73 7.64 10.86
C LEU A 176 -4.88 8.95 10.07
N GLY A 177 -3.81 9.44 9.45
CA GLY A 177 -3.84 10.59 8.55
C GLY A 177 -4.78 10.35 7.36
N TRP A 178 -4.69 9.18 6.73
CA TRP A 178 -5.59 8.78 5.65
C TRP A 178 -7.05 8.84 6.09
N MET A 179 -7.39 8.27 7.24
CA MET A 179 -8.75 8.32 7.81
C MET A 179 -9.19 9.76 8.07
N SER A 180 -8.31 10.58 8.67
CA SER A 180 -8.58 11.99 8.98
C SER A 180 -8.83 12.80 7.71
N GLY A 181 -8.08 12.57 6.63
CA GLY A 181 -8.30 13.18 5.33
C GLY A 181 -9.65 12.80 4.73
N CYS A 182 -10.05 11.52 4.80
CA CYS A 182 -11.37 11.06 4.39
C CYS A 182 -12.49 11.72 5.19
N TRP A 183 -12.35 11.81 6.51
CA TRP A 183 -13.34 12.47 7.38
C TRP A 183 -13.43 13.96 7.09
N LEU A 184 -12.32 14.63 6.83
CA LEU A 184 -12.32 16.04 6.47
C LEU A 184 -13.03 16.29 5.13
N VAL A 185 -12.79 15.45 4.11
CA VAL A 185 -13.50 15.52 2.83
C VAL A 185 -15.01 15.39 3.03
N SER A 186 -15.45 14.41 3.83
CA SER A 186 -16.87 14.21 4.11
C SER A 186 -17.46 15.35 4.96
N ALA A 187 -16.73 15.86 5.96
CA ALA A 187 -17.15 17.00 6.76
C ALA A 187 -17.32 18.30 5.95
N LEU A 188 -16.51 18.46 4.89
CA LEU A 188 -16.64 19.56 3.93
C LEU A 188 -17.73 19.33 2.87
N ASN A 189 -18.46 18.21 2.93
CA ASN A 189 -19.41 17.78 1.87
C ASN A 189 -18.74 17.73 0.48
N ALA A 190 -17.47 17.38 0.44
CA ALA A 190 -16.66 17.41 -0.78
C ALA A 190 -16.54 16.05 -1.49
N ASP A 191 -17.20 15.00 -1.00
CA ASP A 191 -17.11 13.64 -1.55
C ASP A 191 -17.37 13.53 -3.06
N ALA A 192 -18.21 14.40 -3.59
CA ALA A 192 -18.55 14.43 -5.01
C ALA A 192 -18.25 15.79 -5.67
N SER A 193 -17.37 16.57 -5.06
CA SER A 193 -17.05 17.94 -5.50
C SER A 193 -15.56 18.09 -5.79
N PRO A 194 -15.16 18.90 -6.78
CA PRO A 194 -13.77 19.32 -6.98
C PRO A 194 -13.13 19.97 -5.75
N LEU A 195 -13.94 20.39 -4.76
CA LEU A 195 -13.45 20.88 -3.47
C LEU A 195 -12.53 19.86 -2.76
N ALA A 196 -12.78 18.55 -2.92
CA ALA A 196 -11.88 17.51 -2.43
C ALA A 196 -10.45 17.67 -3.00
N GLY A 197 -10.32 17.93 -4.29
CA GLY A 197 -9.03 18.18 -4.94
C GLY A 197 -8.37 19.48 -4.45
N TYR A 198 -9.13 20.55 -4.27
CA TYR A 198 -8.56 21.80 -3.74
C TYR A 198 -8.11 21.66 -2.28
N SER A 199 -8.89 21.02 -1.43
CA SER A 199 -8.52 20.78 -0.03
C SER A 199 -7.31 19.83 0.07
N GLY A 200 -7.25 18.80 -0.77
CA GLY A 200 -6.08 17.94 -0.90
C GLY A 200 -4.84 18.68 -1.39
N SER A 201 -4.99 19.59 -2.38
CA SER A 201 -3.92 20.46 -2.85
C SER A 201 -3.35 21.33 -1.72
N VAL A 202 -4.22 21.96 -0.90
CA VAL A 202 -3.77 22.73 0.28
C VAL A 202 -3.03 21.83 1.26
N THR A 203 -3.50 20.61 1.50
CA THR A 203 -2.80 19.66 2.39
C THR A 203 -1.43 19.27 1.81
N TRP A 204 -1.28 19.14 0.49
CA TRP A 204 0.03 18.95 -0.14
C TRP A 204 0.96 20.16 0.02
N LEU A 205 0.44 21.39 0.01
CA LEU A 205 1.23 22.59 0.36
C LEU A 205 1.68 22.52 1.82
N VAL A 206 0.85 22.03 2.73
CA VAL A 206 1.26 21.79 4.13
C VAL A 206 2.37 20.75 4.20
N VAL A 207 2.29 19.63 3.44
CA VAL A 207 3.40 18.66 3.33
C VAL A 207 4.68 19.35 2.83
N ALA A 208 4.59 20.15 1.77
CA ALA A 208 5.75 20.88 1.24
C ALA A 208 6.33 21.84 2.28
N GLY A 209 5.49 22.63 2.97
CA GLY A 209 5.90 23.52 4.05
C GLY A 209 6.55 22.77 5.21
N PHE A 210 6.00 21.63 5.60
CA PHE A 210 6.55 20.79 6.66
C PHE A 210 7.97 20.30 6.36
N THR A 211 8.31 20.08 5.08
CA THR A 211 9.66 19.65 4.71
C THR A 211 10.74 20.67 5.02
N PHE A 212 10.42 21.95 5.31
CA PHE A 212 11.40 22.95 5.76
C PHE A 212 11.85 22.73 7.21
N LEU A 213 11.04 22.02 8.00
CA LEU A 213 11.40 21.62 9.36
C LEU A 213 12.33 20.40 9.38
N LEU A 214 12.38 19.64 8.29
CA LEU A 214 13.20 18.44 8.19
C LEU A 214 14.69 18.84 7.92
N PRO A 215 15.63 18.16 8.58
CA PRO A 215 17.05 18.43 8.34
C PRO A 215 17.46 18.07 6.91
N ASP A 216 18.33 18.88 6.34
CA ASP A 216 18.90 18.69 5.01
C ASP A 216 20.07 17.68 5.09
N VAL A 217 19.74 16.39 5.09
CA VAL A 217 20.73 15.32 5.15
C VAL A 217 21.07 14.88 3.74
N ALA A 218 22.37 14.92 3.40
CA ALA A 218 22.83 14.39 2.12
C ALA A 218 22.58 12.88 2.02
N PRO A 219 22.17 12.36 0.86
CA PRO A 219 22.00 10.92 0.67
C PRO A 219 23.32 10.17 0.90
N PRO A 220 23.28 8.92 1.39
CA PRO A 220 24.51 8.13 1.59
C PRO A 220 25.24 7.96 0.26
N LYS A 221 26.56 8.16 0.28
CA LYS A 221 27.45 8.13 -0.91
C LYS A 221 27.57 6.78 -1.62
N SER A 222 26.90 5.75 -1.19
CA SER A 222 27.02 4.39 -1.75
C SER A 222 25.73 3.89 -2.39
N ALA A 223 25.29 4.56 -3.43
CA ALA A 223 24.38 3.87 -4.32
C ALA A 223 25.21 3.09 -5.33
N GLU A 224 25.26 1.77 -5.21
CA GLU A 224 25.62 0.92 -6.35
C GLU A 224 24.80 1.40 -7.53
N HIS A 225 25.42 1.56 -8.71
CA HIS A 225 24.74 1.94 -9.94
C HIS A 225 23.83 0.78 -10.38
N LEU A 226 22.65 0.69 -9.73
CA LEU A 226 21.65 -0.32 -10.10
C LEU A 226 21.09 -0.02 -11.48
N THR A 227 21.11 -0.99 -12.35
CA THR A 227 20.45 -0.91 -13.66
C THR A 227 18.93 -0.81 -13.48
N LEU A 228 18.21 -0.28 -14.48
CA LEU A 228 16.76 -0.18 -14.45
C LEU A 228 16.04 -1.52 -14.14
N PRO A 229 16.40 -2.66 -14.74
CA PRO A 229 15.82 -3.95 -14.38
C PRO A 229 16.02 -4.32 -12.90
N GLN A 230 17.18 -3.98 -12.32
CA GLN A 230 17.46 -4.22 -10.90
C GLN A 230 16.64 -3.30 -10.00
N ARG A 231 16.42 -2.05 -10.36
CA ARG A 231 15.58 -1.10 -9.62
C ARG A 231 14.10 -1.51 -9.62
N LEU A 232 13.65 -2.10 -10.72
CA LEU A 232 12.29 -2.67 -10.85
C LEU A 232 12.18 -4.08 -10.24
N GLY A 233 13.27 -4.68 -9.81
CA GLY A 233 13.30 -6.03 -9.30
C GLY A 233 13.08 -7.10 -10.38
N LEU A 234 13.24 -6.78 -11.66
CA LEU A 234 13.00 -7.73 -12.77
C LEU A 234 14.00 -8.88 -12.78
N ASP A 235 15.21 -8.70 -12.28
CA ASP A 235 16.19 -9.76 -12.07
C ASP A 235 15.71 -10.80 -11.04
N ALA A 236 14.85 -10.41 -10.10
CA ALA A 236 14.20 -11.30 -9.14
C ALA A 236 13.12 -12.20 -9.76
N LEU A 237 12.77 -12.04 -11.05
CA LEU A 237 11.93 -13.01 -11.77
C LEU A 237 12.53 -14.42 -11.75
N SER A 238 13.85 -14.55 -11.62
CA SER A 238 14.52 -15.83 -11.41
C SER A 238 14.05 -16.60 -10.17
N LEU A 239 13.59 -15.88 -9.13
CA LEU A 239 13.02 -16.47 -7.91
C LEU A 239 11.71 -17.22 -8.16
N LEU A 240 10.97 -16.85 -9.21
CA LEU A 240 9.72 -17.51 -9.61
C LEU A 240 9.94 -18.91 -10.20
N LYS A 241 11.19 -19.33 -10.43
CA LYS A 241 11.53 -20.73 -10.72
C LYS A 241 11.17 -21.64 -9.54
N ASN A 242 11.27 -21.12 -8.31
CA ASN A 242 10.77 -21.83 -7.13
C ASN A 242 9.24 -21.87 -7.17
N HIS A 243 8.67 -23.06 -7.02
CA HIS A 243 7.23 -23.27 -7.14
C HIS A 243 6.43 -22.46 -6.12
N ASP A 244 6.79 -22.53 -4.84
CA ASP A 244 6.04 -21.84 -3.77
C ASP A 244 6.18 -20.31 -3.87
N HIS A 245 7.35 -19.79 -4.25
CA HIS A 245 7.52 -18.36 -4.50
C HIS A 245 6.60 -17.91 -5.64
N ARG A 246 6.61 -18.63 -6.75
CA ARG A 246 5.73 -18.35 -7.90
C ARG A 246 4.26 -18.33 -7.51
N VAL A 247 3.81 -19.34 -6.73
CA VAL A 247 2.41 -19.43 -6.30
C VAL A 247 2.03 -18.22 -5.43
N VAL A 248 2.86 -17.83 -4.46
CA VAL A 248 2.57 -16.68 -3.58
C VAL A 248 2.51 -15.39 -4.40
N PHE A 249 3.52 -15.11 -5.24
CA PHE A 249 3.57 -13.88 -6.05
C PHE A 249 2.38 -13.78 -7.00
N ILE A 250 2.05 -14.87 -7.71
CA ILE A 250 0.90 -14.91 -8.62
C ILE A 250 -0.40 -14.75 -7.83
N THR A 251 -0.58 -15.42 -6.69
CA THR A 251 -1.78 -15.30 -5.86
C THR A 251 -2.05 -13.86 -5.45
N VAL A 252 -1.03 -13.16 -4.97
CA VAL A 252 -1.19 -11.77 -4.53
C VAL A 252 -1.47 -10.83 -5.70
N ALA A 253 -0.80 -11.04 -6.84
CA ALA A 253 -1.05 -10.26 -8.05
C ALA A 253 -2.48 -10.51 -8.60
N LEU A 254 -2.94 -11.76 -8.65
CA LEU A 254 -4.28 -12.10 -9.10
C LEU A 254 -5.37 -11.59 -8.15
N LEU A 255 -5.15 -11.65 -6.83
CA LEU A 255 -6.09 -11.08 -5.86
C LEU A 255 -6.25 -9.57 -6.08
N ASN A 256 -5.16 -8.89 -6.45
CA ASN A 256 -5.20 -7.45 -6.62
C ASN A 256 -6.10 -6.99 -7.77
N ILE A 257 -6.34 -7.86 -8.76
CA ILE A 257 -7.25 -7.56 -9.88
C ILE A 257 -8.67 -7.26 -9.38
N PRO A 258 -9.39 -8.16 -8.71
CA PRO A 258 -10.71 -7.83 -8.16
C PRO A 258 -10.64 -6.81 -7.02
N LEU A 259 -9.52 -6.75 -6.27
CA LEU A 259 -9.33 -5.78 -5.19
C LEU A 259 -9.31 -4.33 -5.70
N ALA A 260 -8.82 -4.11 -6.91
CA ALA A 260 -8.78 -2.80 -7.55
C ALA A 260 -10.18 -2.17 -7.77
N ALA A 261 -11.26 -2.96 -7.74
CA ALA A 261 -12.63 -2.44 -7.80
C ALA A 261 -13.03 -1.59 -6.58
N PHE A 262 -12.32 -1.73 -5.45
CA PHE A 262 -12.75 -1.16 -4.17
C PHE A 262 -12.91 0.35 -4.21
N PHE A 263 -11.86 1.09 -4.54
CA PHE A 263 -11.93 2.55 -4.57
C PHE A 263 -12.75 3.13 -5.74
N PRO A 264 -12.72 2.58 -6.97
CA PRO A 264 -13.54 3.10 -8.06
C PRO A 264 -15.05 2.86 -7.90
N TYR A 265 -15.48 1.74 -7.30
CA TYR A 265 -16.88 1.33 -7.40
C TYR A 265 -17.62 1.24 -6.07
N THR A 266 -16.94 1.08 -4.93
CA THR A 266 -17.62 1.06 -3.63
C THR A 266 -18.25 2.42 -3.30
N PRO A 267 -17.57 3.59 -3.48
CA PRO A 267 -18.20 4.88 -3.23
C PRO A 267 -19.40 5.14 -4.15
N THR A 268 -19.31 4.75 -5.43
CA THR A 268 -20.43 4.85 -6.39
C THR A 268 -21.63 4.01 -5.91
N HIS A 269 -21.39 2.80 -5.42
CA HIS A 269 -22.43 1.93 -4.89
C HIS A 269 -23.06 2.52 -3.61
N LEU A 270 -22.24 3.01 -2.67
CA LEU A 270 -22.75 3.68 -1.46
C LEU A 270 -23.71 4.81 -1.79
N ARG A 271 -23.37 5.66 -2.76
CA ARG A 271 -24.27 6.73 -3.22
C ARG A 271 -25.54 6.21 -3.86
N SER A 272 -25.48 5.15 -4.64
CA SER A 272 -26.66 4.57 -5.31
C SER A 272 -27.70 4.02 -4.33
N ILE A 273 -27.28 3.68 -3.10
CA ILE A 273 -28.17 3.23 -2.02
C ILE A 273 -28.50 4.34 -0.99
N GLY A 274 -28.17 5.61 -1.31
CA GLY A 274 -28.48 6.76 -0.48
C GLY A 274 -27.59 6.88 0.78
N LEU A 275 -26.32 6.47 0.69
CA LEU A 275 -25.29 6.76 1.69
C LEU A 275 -24.38 7.84 1.15
N GLU A 276 -24.50 9.03 1.71
CA GLU A 276 -23.60 10.16 1.49
C GLU A 276 -22.34 10.01 2.34
N HIS A 277 -21.40 10.97 2.28
CA HIS A 277 -20.14 10.93 3.03
C HIS A 277 -19.34 9.65 2.77
N THR A 278 -19.22 9.28 1.50
CA THR A 278 -18.65 8.00 1.07
C THR A 278 -17.21 7.83 1.53
N SER A 279 -16.40 8.90 1.55
CA SER A 279 -15.01 8.86 1.99
C SER A 279 -14.92 8.46 3.48
N ALA A 280 -15.82 8.95 4.33
CA ALA A 280 -15.87 8.57 5.74
C ALA A 280 -16.24 7.08 5.90
N TRP A 281 -17.23 6.57 5.17
CA TRP A 281 -17.60 5.15 5.23
C TRP A 281 -16.49 4.23 4.75
N MET A 282 -15.70 4.65 3.78
CA MET A 282 -14.56 3.88 3.28
C MET A 282 -13.49 3.64 4.36
N THR A 283 -13.41 4.47 5.41
CA THR A 283 -12.45 4.32 6.51
C THR A 283 -12.69 3.09 7.39
N LEU A 284 -13.88 2.48 7.34
CA LEU A 284 -14.15 1.22 8.05
C LEU A 284 -13.17 0.11 7.66
N GLY A 285 -12.73 0.10 6.40
CA GLY A 285 -11.70 -0.81 5.92
C GLY A 285 -10.34 -0.57 6.57
N GLN A 286 -9.94 0.70 6.79
CA GLN A 286 -8.68 1.06 7.44
C GLN A 286 -8.63 0.68 8.91
N ILE A 287 -9.77 0.79 9.62
CA ILE A 287 -9.86 0.37 11.03
C ILE A 287 -9.50 -1.11 11.16
N THR A 288 -10.12 -1.97 10.35
CA THR A 288 -9.85 -3.41 10.40
C THR A 288 -8.48 -3.79 9.82
N GLU A 289 -7.93 -2.98 8.90
CA GLU A 289 -6.56 -3.13 8.42
C GLU A 289 -5.57 -2.95 9.59
N ILE A 290 -5.71 -1.88 10.37
CA ILE A 290 -4.87 -1.61 11.54
C ILE A 290 -5.01 -2.75 12.56
N ILE A 291 -6.23 -3.16 12.89
CA ILE A 291 -6.49 -4.26 13.83
C ILE A 291 -5.85 -5.56 13.34
N SER A 292 -5.99 -5.88 12.05
CA SER A 292 -5.42 -7.08 11.45
C SER A 292 -3.89 -7.06 11.43
N MET A 293 -3.27 -5.90 11.17
CA MET A 293 -1.82 -5.74 11.25
C MET A 293 -1.29 -5.96 12.67
N LEU A 294 -1.96 -5.41 13.68
CA LEU A 294 -1.59 -5.62 15.09
C LEU A 294 -1.78 -7.09 15.52
N ALA A 295 -2.81 -7.76 15.01
CA ALA A 295 -3.06 -9.17 15.30
C ALA A 295 -2.11 -10.11 14.56
N LEU A 296 -1.55 -9.69 13.43
CA LEU A 296 -0.79 -10.54 12.51
C LEU A 296 0.45 -11.17 13.18
N GLY A 297 1.15 -10.43 14.04
CA GLY A 297 2.29 -10.96 14.78
C GLY A 297 1.92 -12.18 15.64
N ARG A 298 0.78 -12.10 16.37
CA ARG A 298 0.26 -13.23 17.16
C ARG A 298 -0.25 -14.38 16.28
N LEU A 299 -0.86 -14.05 15.15
CA LEU A 299 -1.34 -15.06 14.19
C LEU A 299 -0.16 -15.86 13.62
N LEU A 300 0.94 -15.22 13.26
CA LEU A 300 2.14 -15.87 12.71
C LEU A 300 2.82 -16.81 13.70
N THR A 301 2.69 -16.59 15.03
CA THR A 301 3.20 -17.53 16.03
C THR A 301 2.32 -18.76 16.22
N ARG A 302 1.01 -18.66 15.94
CA ARG A 302 0.03 -19.74 16.20
C ARG A 302 -0.37 -20.49 14.94
N TRP A 303 -0.40 -19.83 13.80
CA TRP A 303 -0.89 -20.37 12.54
C TRP A 303 0.22 -20.45 11.50
N ARG A 304 0.17 -21.48 10.67
CA ARG A 304 1.03 -21.56 9.49
C ARG A 304 0.66 -20.43 8.52
N MET A 305 1.63 -19.78 7.91
CA MET A 305 1.45 -18.70 6.92
C MET A 305 0.44 -19.07 5.81
N LYS A 306 0.39 -20.35 5.39
CA LYS A 306 -0.62 -20.86 4.44
C LYS A 306 -2.04 -20.49 4.89
N TRP A 307 -2.38 -20.77 6.15
CA TRP A 307 -3.75 -20.56 6.64
C TRP A 307 -4.08 -19.10 6.89
N ILE A 308 -3.09 -18.26 7.14
CA ILE A 308 -3.26 -16.80 7.22
C ILE A 308 -3.63 -16.24 5.84
N LEU A 309 -2.90 -16.68 4.80
CA LEU A 309 -3.22 -16.32 3.40
C LEU A 309 -4.61 -16.83 2.98
N VAL A 310 -4.96 -18.07 3.32
CA VAL A 310 -6.30 -18.65 3.06
C VAL A 310 -7.39 -17.84 3.75
N ALA A 311 -7.19 -17.46 5.02
CA ALA A 311 -8.15 -16.63 5.76
C ALA A 311 -8.32 -15.24 5.10
N GLY A 312 -7.22 -14.59 4.69
CA GLY A 312 -7.26 -13.30 3.99
C GLY A 312 -7.99 -13.38 2.64
N LEU A 313 -7.75 -14.44 1.87
CA LEU A 313 -8.48 -14.71 0.62
C LEU A 313 -9.96 -15.00 0.91
N GLY A 314 -10.27 -15.79 1.95
CA GLY A 314 -11.62 -16.05 2.40
C GLY A 314 -12.40 -14.78 2.79
N PHE A 315 -11.75 -13.86 3.52
CA PHE A 315 -12.31 -12.52 3.78
C PHE A 315 -12.54 -11.74 2.49
N GLY A 316 -11.67 -11.90 1.48
CA GLY A 316 -11.84 -11.31 0.16
C GLY A 316 -13.08 -11.83 -0.58
N VAL A 317 -13.35 -13.13 -0.52
CA VAL A 317 -14.58 -13.75 -1.07
C VAL A 317 -15.81 -13.21 -0.32
N LEU A 318 -15.78 -13.31 1.02
CA LEU A 318 -16.90 -12.95 1.88
C LEU A 318 -17.30 -11.48 1.71
N ARG A 319 -16.34 -10.55 1.67
CA ARG A 319 -16.65 -9.12 1.54
C ARG A 319 -17.41 -8.78 0.27
N TYR A 320 -17.04 -9.37 -0.87
CA TYR A 320 -17.74 -9.13 -2.13
C TYR A 320 -19.08 -9.86 -2.19
N ALA A 321 -19.20 -11.05 -1.60
CA ALA A 321 -20.46 -11.74 -1.44
C ALA A 321 -21.46 -10.90 -0.60
N LEU A 322 -20.98 -10.26 0.48
CA LEU A 322 -21.80 -9.35 1.28
C LEU A 322 -22.21 -8.10 0.49
N CYS A 323 -21.31 -7.50 -0.27
CA CYS A 323 -21.64 -6.36 -1.14
C CYS A 323 -22.68 -6.72 -2.20
N ALA A 324 -22.72 -7.97 -2.67
CA ALA A 324 -23.69 -8.48 -3.63
C ALA A 324 -25.12 -8.55 -3.07
N LEU A 325 -25.30 -8.57 -1.74
CA LEU A 325 -26.62 -8.51 -1.10
C LEU A 325 -27.31 -7.15 -1.24
N ASN A 326 -26.60 -6.14 -1.72
CA ASN A 326 -27.11 -4.83 -2.13
C ASN A 326 -27.96 -4.11 -1.05
N ALA A 327 -27.60 -4.24 0.21
CA ALA A 327 -28.25 -3.55 1.32
C ALA A 327 -27.20 -2.83 2.19
N LYS A 328 -27.57 -1.68 2.76
CA LYS A 328 -26.67 -0.76 3.50
C LYS A 328 -25.79 -1.48 4.50
N PHE A 329 -26.39 -2.31 5.37
CA PHE A 329 -25.68 -3.06 6.40
C PHE A 329 -24.61 -3.99 5.81
N TRP A 330 -24.95 -4.76 4.79
CA TRP A 330 -24.05 -5.76 4.21
C TRP A 330 -22.90 -5.13 3.44
N ILE A 331 -23.13 -3.98 2.79
CA ILE A 331 -22.08 -3.25 2.08
C ILE A 331 -21.09 -2.66 3.10
N LEU A 332 -21.57 -2.05 4.19
CA LEU A 332 -20.69 -1.51 5.24
C LEU A 332 -19.88 -2.63 5.91
N LEU A 333 -20.50 -3.79 6.15
CA LEU A 333 -19.78 -4.96 6.66
C LEU A 333 -18.74 -5.47 5.64
N GLY A 334 -19.07 -5.49 4.35
CA GLY A 334 -18.14 -5.82 3.28
C GLY A 334 -16.95 -4.85 3.20
N ILE A 335 -17.18 -3.55 3.40
CA ILE A 335 -16.11 -2.54 3.50
C ILE A 335 -15.23 -2.83 4.72
N THR A 336 -15.83 -3.13 5.86
CA THR A 336 -15.11 -3.46 7.09
C THR A 336 -14.17 -4.65 6.89
N LEU A 337 -14.57 -5.69 6.15
CA LEU A 337 -13.73 -6.86 5.85
C LEU A 337 -12.58 -6.58 4.86
N HIS A 338 -12.55 -5.40 4.22
CA HIS A 338 -11.48 -5.03 3.31
C HIS A 338 -10.10 -5.08 3.98
N GLY A 339 -9.98 -4.48 5.16
CA GLY A 339 -8.71 -4.43 5.87
C GLY A 339 -8.20 -5.80 6.26
N CYS A 340 -9.09 -6.71 6.68
CA CYS A 340 -8.72 -8.09 6.98
C CYS A 340 -8.17 -8.81 5.73
N SER A 341 -8.86 -8.70 4.59
CA SER A 341 -8.40 -9.33 3.35
C SER A 341 -7.05 -8.76 2.90
N PHE A 342 -6.91 -7.43 2.90
CA PHE A 342 -5.69 -6.76 2.48
C PHE A 342 -4.50 -7.11 3.40
N ALA A 343 -4.63 -6.89 4.71
CA ALA A 343 -3.54 -7.09 5.65
C ALA A 343 -3.09 -8.56 5.72
N LEU A 344 -4.03 -9.51 5.82
CA LEU A 344 -3.68 -10.92 5.94
C LEU A 344 -3.07 -11.50 4.66
N VAL A 345 -3.33 -10.93 3.48
CA VAL A 345 -2.70 -11.42 2.25
C VAL A 345 -1.45 -10.61 1.93
N TYR A 346 -1.56 -9.30 1.81
CA TYR A 346 -0.46 -8.47 1.33
C TYR A 346 0.71 -8.38 2.31
N ILE A 347 0.43 -8.10 3.59
CA ILE A 347 1.49 -8.01 4.61
C ILE A 347 2.11 -9.40 4.85
N THR A 348 1.30 -10.47 4.85
CA THR A 348 1.82 -11.84 4.98
C THR A 348 2.73 -12.20 3.80
N ALA A 349 2.41 -11.75 2.58
CA ALA A 349 3.28 -11.98 1.43
C ALA A 349 4.60 -11.22 1.53
N GLN A 350 4.61 -9.99 2.08
CA GLN A 350 5.84 -9.24 2.36
C GLN A 350 6.70 -9.97 3.41
N ILE A 351 6.09 -10.48 4.48
CA ILE A 351 6.77 -11.28 5.51
C ILE A 351 7.29 -12.59 4.90
N TYR A 352 6.51 -13.25 4.01
CA TYR A 352 6.95 -14.42 3.28
C TYR A 352 8.26 -14.17 2.50
N VAL A 353 8.34 -13.03 1.81
CA VAL A 353 9.56 -12.63 1.07
C VAL A 353 10.72 -12.45 2.05
N ASP A 354 10.49 -11.78 3.18
CA ASP A 354 11.54 -11.52 4.16
C ASP A 354 12.07 -12.80 4.83
N GLU A 355 11.18 -13.76 5.11
CA GLU A 355 11.57 -15.00 5.81
C GLU A 355 12.09 -16.12 4.89
N ARG A 356 11.61 -16.18 3.62
CA ARG A 356 11.84 -17.32 2.73
C ARG A 356 12.85 -17.05 1.61
N ILE A 357 13.18 -15.79 1.37
CA ILE A 357 14.11 -15.38 0.31
C ILE A 357 15.43 -14.96 0.96
N ASP A 358 16.54 -15.34 0.31
CA ASP A 358 17.88 -15.00 0.79
C ASP A 358 18.07 -13.49 0.93
N ARG A 359 18.81 -13.08 1.96
CA ARG A 359 19.00 -11.68 2.33
C ARG A 359 19.48 -10.80 1.16
N ALA A 360 20.34 -11.33 0.30
CA ALA A 360 20.86 -10.63 -0.87
C ALA A 360 19.78 -10.31 -1.92
N TRP A 361 18.67 -11.07 -1.94
CA TRP A 361 17.58 -10.93 -2.92
C TRP A 361 16.33 -10.26 -2.37
N ARG A 362 16.22 -10.08 -1.04
CA ARG A 362 14.98 -9.58 -0.40
C ARG A 362 14.49 -8.25 -0.96
N ALA A 363 15.38 -7.26 -1.08
CA ALA A 363 15.00 -5.93 -1.58
C ALA A 363 14.45 -6.02 -3.02
N ARG A 364 15.11 -6.79 -3.90
CA ARG A 364 14.68 -7.01 -5.28
C ARG A 364 13.37 -7.81 -5.36
N ALA A 365 13.22 -8.80 -4.51
CA ALA A 365 11.97 -9.59 -4.40
C ALA A 365 10.80 -8.74 -3.90
N GLN A 366 11.00 -7.84 -2.93
CA GLN A 366 9.99 -6.88 -2.49
C GLN A 366 9.64 -5.89 -3.60
N ALA A 367 10.62 -5.42 -4.36
CA ALA A 367 10.38 -4.55 -5.52
C ALA A 367 9.54 -5.29 -6.59
N LEU A 368 9.90 -6.55 -6.91
CA LEU A 368 9.14 -7.38 -7.83
C LEU A 368 7.70 -7.62 -7.34
N LEU A 369 7.52 -7.95 -6.07
CA LEU A 369 6.18 -8.11 -5.48
C LEU A 369 5.35 -6.84 -5.62
N THR A 370 5.93 -5.68 -5.31
CA THR A 370 5.28 -4.38 -5.46
C THR A 370 4.93 -4.10 -6.92
N LEU A 371 5.83 -4.39 -7.85
CA LEU A 371 5.59 -4.21 -9.28
C LEU A 371 4.46 -5.11 -9.79
N MET A 372 4.44 -6.38 -9.37
CA MET A 372 3.39 -7.33 -9.74
C MET A 372 2.02 -6.94 -9.15
N VAL A 373 1.98 -6.41 -7.95
CA VAL A 373 0.74 -6.02 -7.26
C VAL A 373 0.30 -4.63 -7.68
N SER A 374 1.09 -3.60 -7.38
CA SER A 374 0.71 -2.19 -7.58
C SER A 374 0.87 -1.73 -9.03
N GLY A 375 1.78 -2.34 -9.77
CA GLY A 375 1.94 -2.11 -11.20
C GLY A 375 0.96 -2.95 -12.02
N ALA A 376 1.33 -4.19 -12.34
CA ALA A 376 0.57 -5.05 -13.24
C ALA A 376 -0.82 -5.43 -12.69
N GLY A 377 -0.89 -5.84 -11.41
CA GLY A 377 -2.15 -6.25 -10.77
C GLY A 377 -3.18 -5.13 -10.72
N ASN A 378 -2.77 -3.93 -10.28
CA ASN A 378 -3.65 -2.75 -10.28
C ASN A 378 -4.03 -2.30 -11.68
N LEU A 379 -3.09 -2.28 -12.64
CA LEU A 379 -3.39 -1.89 -14.01
C LEU A 379 -4.45 -2.79 -14.64
N LEU A 380 -4.22 -4.10 -14.60
CA LEU A 380 -5.19 -5.10 -15.08
C LEU A 380 -6.49 -5.05 -14.28
N GLY A 381 -6.38 -4.78 -12.99
CA GLY A 381 -7.51 -4.67 -12.08
C GLY A 381 -8.41 -3.48 -12.41
N TYR A 382 -7.86 -2.27 -12.53
CA TYR A 382 -8.66 -1.09 -12.85
C TYR A 382 -9.31 -1.19 -14.23
N LEU A 383 -8.57 -1.65 -15.23
CA LEU A 383 -9.10 -1.81 -16.58
C LEU A 383 -10.11 -2.97 -16.66
N GLY A 384 -9.79 -4.12 -16.07
CA GLY A 384 -10.65 -5.31 -16.09
C GLY A 384 -11.94 -5.10 -15.29
N THR A 385 -11.85 -4.52 -14.08
CA THR A 385 -13.05 -4.20 -13.29
C THR A 385 -13.85 -3.05 -13.90
N GLY A 386 -13.19 -2.15 -14.64
CA GLY A 386 -13.85 -1.12 -15.43
C GLY A 386 -14.69 -1.70 -16.56
N TRP A 387 -14.11 -2.62 -17.32
CA TRP A 387 -14.84 -3.37 -18.33
C TRP A 387 -16.00 -4.16 -17.72
N TRP A 388 -15.75 -4.89 -16.61
CA TRP A 388 -16.79 -5.65 -15.92
C TRP A 388 -17.91 -4.75 -15.38
N TYR A 389 -17.58 -3.56 -14.89
CA TYR A 389 -18.57 -2.58 -14.48
C TYR A 389 -19.43 -2.13 -15.66
N ALA A 390 -18.83 -1.78 -16.80
CA ALA A 390 -19.53 -1.34 -17.99
C ALA A 390 -20.54 -2.41 -18.51
N VAL A 391 -20.18 -3.69 -18.45
CA VAL A 391 -21.10 -4.81 -18.79
C VAL A 391 -22.31 -4.88 -17.84
N ASN A 392 -22.16 -4.39 -16.60
CA ASN A 392 -23.22 -4.41 -15.58
C ASN A 392 -24.02 -3.10 -15.48
N VAL A 393 -23.70 -2.09 -16.29
CA VAL A 393 -24.48 -0.84 -16.38
C VAL A 393 -25.56 -1.01 -17.45
N SER A 394 -26.78 -0.58 -17.14
CA SER A 394 -27.92 -0.55 -18.07
C SER A 394 -28.69 0.76 -17.92
N SER A 395 -29.67 1.00 -18.78
CA SER A 395 -30.59 2.15 -18.68
C SER A 395 -31.38 2.18 -17.35
N ALA A 396 -31.60 1.02 -16.73
CA ALA A 396 -32.24 0.89 -15.42
C ALA A 396 -31.28 1.08 -14.23
N GLY A 397 -29.99 1.32 -14.48
CA GLY A 397 -28.95 1.47 -13.47
C GLY A 397 -27.93 0.31 -13.47
N THR A 398 -27.08 0.28 -12.46
CA THR A 398 -26.03 -0.72 -12.30
C THR A 398 -26.56 -1.96 -11.61
N ARG A 399 -26.30 -3.15 -12.19
CA ARG A 399 -26.61 -4.46 -11.60
C ARG A 399 -25.58 -4.82 -10.53
N TRP A 400 -25.62 -4.14 -9.39
CA TRP A 400 -24.67 -4.31 -8.29
C TRP A 400 -24.52 -5.74 -7.78
N PRO A 401 -25.61 -6.52 -7.59
CA PRO A 401 -25.47 -7.91 -7.17
C PRO A 401 -24.61 -8.75 -8.13
N THR A 402 -24.83 -8.62 -9.44
CA THR A 402 -24.03 -9.31 -10.47
C THR A 402 -22.59 -8.83 -10.48
N PHE A 403 -22.37 -7.52 -10.38
CA PHE A 403 -21.03 -6.93 -10.34
C PHE A 403 -20.18 -7.49 -9.20
N TRP A 404 -20.71 -7.44 -7.97
CA TRP A 404 -19.99 -7.92 -6.79
C TRP A 404 -19.87 -9.44 -6.73
N SER A 405 -20.89 -10.19 -7.17
CA SER A 405 -20.83 -11.66 -7.24
C SER A 405 -19.73 -12.13 -8.20
N GLY A 406 -19.56 -11.47 -9.34
CA GLY A 406 -18.47 -11.76 -10.27
C GLY A 406 -17.09 -11.55 -9.64
N LEU A 407 -16.91 -10.48 -8.88
CA LEU A 407 -15.65 -10.24 -8.16
C LEU A 407 -15.44 -11.24 -7.03
N SER A 408 -16.51 -11.62 -6.31
CA SER A 408 -16.45 -12.69 -5.30
C SER A 408 -15.99 -14.01 -5.91
N ALA A 409 -16.57 -14.39 -7.05
CA ALA A 409 -16.18 -15.60 -7.79
C ALA A 409 -14.72 -15.53 -8.27
N ALA A 410 -14.26 -14.37 -8.73
CA ALA A 410 -12.86 -14.17 -9.12
C ALA A 410 -11.91 -14.40 -7.95
N VAL A 411 -12.20 -13.84 -6.75
CA VAL A 411 -11.39 -14.08 -5.55
C VAL A 411 -11.47 -15.55 -5.11
N ALA A 412 -12.65 -16.20 -5.21
CA ALA A 412 -12.82 -17.62 -4.91
C ALA A 412 -11.95 -18.49 -5.84
N ALA A 413 -11.86 -18.16 -7.13
CA ALA A 413 -10.96 -18.85 -8.06
C ALA A 413 -9.48 -18.70 -7.66
N VAL A 414 -9.06 -17.51 -7.20
CA VAL A 414 -7.70 -17.28 -6.67
C VAL A 414 -7.46 -18.10 -5.40
N LEU A 415 -8.45 -18.18 -4.49
CA LEU A 415 -8.38 -19.00 -3.29
C LEU A 415 -8.22 -20.49 -3.63
N ILE A 416 -9.03 -21.00 -4.56
CA ILE A 416 -8.94 -22.39 -5.02
C ILE A 416 -7.58 -22.67 -5.65
N TYR A 417 -7.10 -21.76 -6.53
CA TYR A 417 -5.76 -21.86 -7.12
C TYR A 417 -4.70 -21.96 -6.03
N PHE A 418 -4.74 -21.07 -5.02
CA PHE A 418 -3.77 -21.09 -3.92
C PHE A 418 -3.82 -22.39 -3.11
N LEU A 419 -5.00 -22.86 -2.77
CA LEU A 419 -5.19 -24.11 -2.00
C LEU A 419 -4.59 -25.34 -2.71
N ILE A 420 -4.77 -25.43 -4.03
CA ILE A 420 -4.28 -26.53 -4.87
C ILE A 420 -2.78 -26.39 -5.14
N ALA A 421 -2.34 -25.20 -5.52
CA ALA A 421 -0.98 -24.98 -5.99
C ALA A 421 0.04 -24.86 -4.86
N TYR A 422 -0.30 -24.24 -3.71
CA TYR A 422 0.69 -23.95 -2.66
C TYR A 422 1.01 -25.20 -1.84
N ARG A 423 2.26 -25.67 -1.96
CA ARG A 423 2.73 -26.90 -1.30
C ARG A 423 3.21 -26.65 0.13
N GLY A 424 3.75 -25.46 0.44
CA GLY A 424 4.21 -25.07 1.77
C GLY A 424 5.39 -25.89 2.25
N VAL A 425 6.31 -26.22 1.35
CA VAL A 425 7.53 -26.99 1.68
C VAL A 425 8.39 -26.13 2.63
N GLY A 426 8.26 -26.40 3.92
CA GLY A 426 8.85 -25.60 4.98
C GLY A 426 10.33 -25.90 5.19
N LYS A 427 11.00 -25.04 5.97
CA LYS A 427 12.38 -25.17 6.47
C LYS A 427 12.70 -26.54 7.15
N GLY A 428 11.69 -27.34 7.46
CA GLY A 428 11.85 -28.67 8.07
C GLY A 428 12.65 -29.67 7.23
N LEU A 429 12.51 -29.62 5.88
CA LEU A 429 13.27 -30.52 4.99
C LEU A 429 14.74 -30.09 4.81
N LYS A 430 15.08 -28.81 4.95
CA LYS A 430 16.48 -28.38 4.96
C LYS A 430 17.20 -28.78 6.26
N ARG A 431 16.53 -28.62 7.41
CA ARG A 431 17.09 -29.08 8.70
C ARG A 431 17.23 -30.59 8.78
N ALA A 432 16.28 -31.37 8.23
CA ALA A 432 16.38 -32.81 8.16
C ALA A 432 17.54 -33.25 7.24
N LYS A 433 17.74 -32.59 6.08
CA LYS A 433 18.91 -32.89 5.22
C LYS A 433 20.23 -32.43 5.81
N GLU A 434 20.26 -31.31 6.53
CA GLU A 434 21.48 -30.81 7.21
C GLU A 434 21.82 -31.68 8.43
N SER A 435 20.83 -32.26 9.14
CA SER A 435 21.06 -33.23 10.21
C SER A 435 21.48 -34.59 9.65
N GLU A 436 20.90 -35.08 8.55
CA GLU A 436 21.38 -36.31 7.89
C GLU A 436 22.80 -36.20 7.36
N ILE A 437 23.20 -35.04 6.83
CA ILE A 437 24.57 -34.82 6.34
C ILE A 437 25.56 -34.69 7.52
N SER A 438 25.12 -34.17 8.69
CA SER A 438 25.97 -34.07 9.87
C SER A 438 26.08 -35.38 10.66
N GLU A 439 25.16 -36.32 10.47
CA GLU A 439 25.24 -37.67 11.07
C GLU A 439 26.01 -38.69 10.19
N THR A 440 26.25 -38.31 8.92
CA THR A 440 27.02 -39.17 7.97
C THR A 440 28.45 -38.66 7.71
N ALA A 441 28.87 -37.58 8.34
CA ALA A 441 30.23 -37.01 8.33
C ALA A 441 30.90 -37.15 9.71
#